data_38c1534342ad1b2dc91aeaaaa02c0123
#
_entry.id   38c1534342ad1b2dc91aeaaaa02c0123
#
_cell.length_a   1.000
_cell.length_b   1.000
_cell.length_c   1.000
_cell.angle_alpha   90.00
_cell.angle_beta   90.00
_cell.angle_gamma   90.00
#
_symmetry.space_group_name_H-M   'P 1'
#
loop_
_entity.id
_entity.type
_entity.pdbx_description
1 polymer ?
#
loop_
_entity_poly.entity_id
_entity_poly.type
_entity_poly.pdbx_seq_one_letter_code
_entity_poly.pdbx_strand_id
1 'polypeptide(L)'
;MATTVTLTGTGGPPITPGRAGAGVFVKYNDVVVQFDAGRATSNRLIEAGLRLADLDAVFITHIHSDHVFGLAELVLSRWIETQFDEVATPLTIITPSGGAARFVKRMLEPYDEDIHIRREHMGSREVGLDAREFPASFTPAEVWASADRSVVVESVAVHHEPVPDAVAYKVTTPDGSVVISGDTRVCQEVEDFSRHANVLVHEVVRRAPLAFIIEHIPSINSILDYHADSIALGAMAHRAQVSTLMLTHLGPPPQNEVDEQGFSDDVKAGGYTGHVLVGRDLMSVTF
;
A
#
# COMPACT_ATOMS: atom_id res chain seq x y z
N MET A 1 10.44 16.55 -14.73
CA MET A 1 9.90 15.22 -14.46
C MET A 1 9.99 15.04 -12.96
N ALA A 2 8.95 14.57 -12.31
CA ALA A 2 8.93 14.53 -10.85
C ALA A 2 8.23 13.24 -10.39
N THR A 3 8.73 12.62 -9.33
CA THR A 3 8.11 11.46 -8.70
C THR A 3 6.95 11.89 -7.83
N THR A 4 5.77 11.30 -8.05
CA THR A 4 4.56 11.58 -7.28
C THR A 4 4.12 10.33 -6.52
N VAL A 5 3.82 10.49 -5.24
CA VAL A 5 3.25 9.46 -4.34
C VAL A 5 1.85 9.88 -3.97
N THR A 6 0.87 9.01 -4.13
CA THR A 6 -0.54 9.31 -3.82
C THR A 6 -1.17 8.16 -3.02
N LEU A 7 -1.86 8.49 -1.94
CA LEU A 7 -2.62 7.51 -1.15
C LEU A 7 -3.94 7.20 -1.86
N THR A 8 -4.14 5.98 -2.34
CA THR A 8 -5.43 5.52 -2.88
C THR A 8 -6.39 5.10 -1.77
N GLY A 9 -5.89 4.86 -0.56
CA GLY A 9 -6.73 4.58 0.59
C GLY A 9 -5.95 4.64 1.89
N THR A 10 -6.60 5.15 2.93
CA THR A 10 -6.01 5.45 4.25
C THR A 10 -6.72 4.75 5.41
N GLY A 11 -7.74 3.94 5.10
CA GLY A 11 -8.50 3.16 6.08
C GLY A 11 -7.89 1.79 6.31
N GLY A 12 -8.17 1.22 7.47
CA GLY A 12 -7.86 -0.15 7.87
C GLY A 12 -9.06 -1.10 7.73
N PRO A 13 -9.08 -2.25 8.46
CA PRO A 13 -10.12 -3.26 8.34
C PRO A 13 -11.55 -2.74 8.59
N PRO A 14 -11.82 -1.92 9.65
CA PRO A 14 -13.15 -1.35 9.84
C PRO A 14 -13.47 -0.32 8.76
N ILE A 15 -14.69 -0.40 8.19
CA ILE A 15 -15.13 0.56 7.18
C ILE A 15 -15.32 1.93 7.84
N THR A 16 -14.62 2.91 7.34
CA THR A 16 -14.69 4.30 7.79
C THR A 16 -15.19 5.19 6.64
N PRO A 17 -16.26 5.98 6.82
CA PRO A 17 -16.74 6.90 5.79
C PRO A 17 -15.62 7.81 5.27
N GLY A 18 -15.54 7.96 3.95
CA GLY A 18 -14.54 8.81 3.29
C GLY A 18 -13.13 8.22 3.20
N ARG A 19 -12.90 6.97 3.68
CA ARG A 19 -11.62 6.28 3.58
C ARG A 19 -11.76 4.95 2.83
N ALA A 20 -11.06 4.80 1.74
CA ALA A 20 -10.85 3.54 1.05
C ALA A 20 -9.93 2.62 1.88
N GLY A 21 -9.90 1.33 1.57
CA GLY A 21 -8.94 0.40 2.14
C GLY A 21 -7.51 0.74 1.71
N ALA A 22 -6.52 0.17 2.40
CA ALA A 22 -5.12 0.48 2.21
C ALA A 22 -4.68 0.47 0.74
N GLY A 23 -3.94 1.49 0.33
CA GLY A 23 -3.37 1.56 -1.00
C GLY A 23 -2.59 2.85 -1.27
N VAL A 24 -1.56 2.72 -2.09
CA VAL A 24 -0.66 3.82 -2.49
C VAL A 24 -0.24 3.61 -3.93
N PHE A 25 -0.25 4.64 -4.77
CA PHE A 25 0.48 4.54 -6.03
C PHE A 25 1.67 5.49 -6.08
N VAL A 26 2.68 5.07 -6.81
CA VAL A 26 3.84 5.89 -7.17
C VAL A 26 3.86 6.05 -8.69
N LYS A 27 4.00 7.29 -9.14
CA LYS A 27 4.11 7.64 -10.56
C LYS A 27 5.42 8.36 -10.83
N TYR A 28 6.14 7.88 -11.83
CA TYR A 28 7.30 8.57 -12.40
C TYR A 28 7.18 8.53 -13.93
N ASN A 29 7.02 9.69 -14.56
CA ASN A 29 6.68 9.82 -15.99
C ASN A 29 5.41 9.02 -16.34
N ASP A 30 5.54 8.07 -17.27
CA ASP A 30 4.45 7.19 -17.69
C ASP A 30 4.37 5.91 -16.86
N VAL A 31 5.36 5.63 -16.00
CA VAL A 31 5.36 4.44 -15.15
C VAL A 31 4.50 4.67 -13.91
N VAL A 32 3.51 3.79 -13.72
CA VAL A 32 2.59 3.83 -12.58
C VAL A 32 2.57 2.48 -11.88
N VAL A 33 2.92 2.46 -10.61
CA VAL A 33 2.92 1.25 -9.77
C VAL A 33 2.01 1.45 -8.56
N GLN A 34 1.11 0.49 -8.32
CA GLN A 34 0.19 0.48 -7.17
C GLN A 34 0.68 -0.48 -6.10
N PHE A 35 0.62 -0.07 -4.84
CA PHE A 35 0.90 -0.90 -3.65
C PHE A 35 -0.38 -1.09 -2.88
N ASP A 36 -0.75 -2.34 -2.65
CA ASP A 36 -2.02 -2.81 -2.13
C ASP A 36 -3.24 -2.34 -2.95
N ALA A 37 -4.31 -3.10 -2.85
CA ALA A 37 -5.57 -2.84 -3.54
C ALA A 37 -6.73 -3.12 -2.60
N GLY A 38 -6.86 -2.28 -1.57
CA GLY A 38 -7.98 -2.33 -0.65
C GLY A 38 -9.31 -1.93 -1.29
N ARG A 39 -10.37 -1.83 -0.48
CA ARG A 39 -11.69 -1.40 -0.96
C ARG A 39 -11.61 -0.07 -1.71
N ALA A 40 -12.30 0.03 -2.84
CA ALA A 40 -12.43 1.23 -3.67
C ALA A 40 -11.11 1.75 -4.29
N THR A 41 -10.04 0.96 -4.33
CA THR A 41 -8.77 1.35 -4.98
C THR A 41 -9.00 1.75 -6.44
N SER A 42 -9.80 0.97 -7.20
CA SER A 42 -10.12 1.28 -8.60
C SER A 42 -10.78 2.67 -8.74
N ASN A 43 -11.75 2.99 -7.88
CA ASN A 43 -12.39 4.30 -7.86
C ASN A 43 -11.39 5.44 -7.60
N ARG A 44 -10.50 5.25 -6.62
CA ARG A 44 -9.48 6.27 -6.27
C ARG A 44 -8.46 6.48 -7.37
N LEU A 45 -8.08 5.43 -8.11
CA LEU A 45 -7.20 5.56 -9.28
C LEU A 45 -7.86 6.41 -10.38
N ILE A 46 -9.13 6.14 -10.69
CA ILE A 46 -9.91 6.93 -11.66
C ILE A 46 -10.08 8.38 -11.17
N GLU A 47 -10.43 8.61 -9.91
CA GLU A 47 -10.54 9.94 -9.31
C GLU A 47 -9.21 10.71 -9.31
N ALA A 48 -8.08 10.01 -9.24
CA ALA A 48 -6.74 10.58 -9.41
C ALA A 48 -6.39 10.90 -10.87
N GLY A 49 -7.29 10.61 -11.82
CA GLY A 49 -7.11 10.89 -13.25
C GLY A 49 -6.31 9.82 -14.01
N LEU A 50 -6.18 8.61 -13.45
CA LEU A 50 -5.55 7.47 -14.11
C LEU A 50 -6.61 6.58 -14.76
N ARG A 51 -6.25 5.94 -15.86
CA ARG A 51 -6.95 4.76 -16.35
C ARG A 51 -6.40 3.53 -15.62
N LEU A 52 -7.22 2.48 -15.43
CA LEU A 52 -6.68 1.23 -14.88
C LEU A 52 -5.68 0.56 -15.85
N ALA A 53 -5.80 0.88 -17.14
CA ALA A 53 -4.84 0.48 -18.17
C ALA A 53 -3.43 1.08 -17.97
N ASP A 54 -3.31 2.21 -17.30
CA ASP A 54 -2.03 2.90 -17.08
C ASP A 54 -1.15 2.21 -16.03
N LEU A 55 -1.68 1.23 -15.30
CA LEU A 55 -0.91 0.49 -14.29
C LEU A 55 0.08 -0.47 -14.94
N ASP A 56 1.37 -0.31 -14.64
CA ASP A 56 2.45 -1.23 -15.05
C ASP A 56 2.50 -2.46 -14.13
N ALA A 57 2.34 -2.26 -12.82
CA ALA A 57 2.34 -3.34 -11.84
C ALA A 57 1.53 -2.99 -10.56
N VAL A 58 1.04 -4.04 -9.92
CA VAL A 58 0.44 -3.98 -8.57
C VAL A 58 1.27 -4.85 -7.63
N PHE A 59 1.63 -4.30 -6.48
CA PHE A 59 2.39 -4.98 -5.42
C PHE A 59 1.50 -5.18 -4.22
N ILE A 60 1.51 -6.35 -3.62
CA ILE A 60 0.77 -6.66 -2.40
C ILE A 60 1.75 -6.83 -1.26
N THR A 61 1.53 -6.11 -0.16
CA THR A 61 2.39 -6.16 1.02
C THR A 61 2.16 -7.43 1.83
N HIS A 62 0.90 -7.81 2.01
CA HIS A 62 0.49 -9.01 2.74
C HIS A 62 -0.97 -9.40 2.47
N ILE A 63 -1.46 -10.48 3.08
CA ILE A 63 -2.75 -11.11 2.74
C ILE A 63 -3.98 -10.51 3.45
N HIS A 64 -3.86 -9.57 4.37
CA HIS A 64 -5.05 -9.06 5.05
C HIS A 64 -6.07 -8.49 4.06
N SER A 65 -7.35 -8.70 4.39
CA SER A 65 -8.44 -8.45 3.45
C SER A 65 -8.56 -6.99 3.03
N ASP A 66 -8.28 -6.06 3.92
CA ASP A 66 -8.34 -4.61 3.63
C ASP A 66 -7.23 -4.13 2.69
N HIS A 67 -6.20 -4.96 2.44
CA HIS A 67 -5.14 -4.74 1.45
C HIS A 67 -5.43 -5.37 0.09
N VAL A 68 -6.38 -6.35 0.01
CA VAL A 68 -6.63 -7.12 -1.22
C VAL A 68 -8.10 -7.13 -1.68
N PHE A 69 -9.06 -6.57 -0.93
CA PHE A 69 -10.48 -6.61 -1.28
C PHE A 69 -10.82 -6.04 -2.65
N GLY A 70 -10.13 -5.00 -3.09
CA GLY A 70 -10.35 -4.35 -4.39
C GLY A 70 -9.57 -4.99 -5.54
N LEU A 71 -8.70 -5.99 -5.28
CA LEU A 71 -7.79 -6.49 -6.30
C LEU A 71 -8.51 -7.23 -7.44
N ALA A 72 -9.48 -8.08 -7.13
CA ALA A 72 -10.27 -8.77 -8.15
C ALA A 72 -11.10 -7.77 -8.99
N GLU A 73 -11.70 -6.77 -8.33
CA GLU A 73 -12.41 -5.67 -9.01
C GLU A 73 -11.46 -4.91 -9.95
N LEU A 74 -10.26 -4.55 -9.48
CA LEU A 74 -9.27 -3.84 -10.28
C LEU A 74 -8.90 -4.62 -11.54
N VAL A 75 -8.61 -5.92 -11.40
CA VAL A 75 -8.24 -6.78 -12.53
C VAL A 75 -9.38 -6.92 -13.54
N LEU A 76 -10.60 -7.17 -13.08
CA LEU A 76 -11.77 -7.34 -13.94
C LEU A 76 -12.16 -6.02 -14.62
N SER A 77 -12.13 -4.90 -13.89
CA SER A 77 -12.46 -3.60 -14.45
C SER A 77 -11.41 -3.16 -15.48
N ARG A 78 -10.11 -3.39 -15.23
CA ARG A 78 -9.06 -3.16 -16.21
C ARG A 78 -9.23 -4.05 -17.45
N TRP A 79 -9.54 -5.32 -17.26
CA TRP A 79 -9.81 -6.24 -18.37
C TRP A 79 -10.98 -5.73 -19.26
N ILE A 80 -12.07 -5.25 -18.66
CA ILE A 80 -13.21 -4.68 -19.38
C ILE A 80 -12.80 -3.36 -20.08
N GLU A 81 -12.05 -2.51 -19.42
CA GLU A 81 -11.57 -1.25 -19.97
C GLU A 81 -10.70 -1.44 -21.22
N THR A 82 -9.83 -2.46 -21.20
CA THR A 82 -8.82 -2.68 -22.24
C THR A 82 -9.29 -3.60 -23.38
N GLN A 83 -10.53 -4.04 -23.39
CA GLN A 83 -11.02 -4.97 -24.41
C GLN A 83 -10.91 -4.48 -25.84
N PHE A 84 -11.03 -3.17 -26.04
CA PHE A 84 -11.00 -2.53 -27.36
C PHE A 84 -9.65 -1.90 -27.67
N ASP A 85 -8.67 -1.99 -26.77
CA ASP A 85 -7.33 -1.52 -27.05
C ASP A 85 -6.64 -2.45 -28.05
N GLU A 86 -5.85 -1.90 -28.99
CA GLU A 86 -5.13 -2.71 -30.01
C GLU A 86 -4.18 -3.71 -29.35
N VAL A 87 -3.52 -3.25 -28.27
CA VAL A 87 -2.59 -4.07 -27.48
C VAL A 87 -3.00 -3.96 -26.01
N ALA A 88 -3.52 -5.04 -25.45
CA ALA A 88 -3.76 -5.15 -24.01
C ALA A 88 -2.66 -6.00 -23.37
N THR A 89 -1.85 -5.38 -22.53
CA THR A 89 -0.83 -6.10 -21.75
C THR A 89 -1.43 -6.75 -20.52
N PRO A 90 -1.02 -7.97 -20.13
CA PRO A 90 -1.39 -8.54 -18.85
C PRO A 90 -1.00 -7.61 -17.68
N LEU A 91 -1.86 -7.50 -16.67
CA LEU A 91 -1.49 -6.78 -15.45
C LEU A 91 -0.50 -7.63 -14.64
N THR A 92 0.67 -7.09 -14.38
CA THR A 92 1.64 -7.73 -13.50
C THR A 92 1.23 -7.52 -12.04
N ILE A 93 1.05 -8.61 -11.29
CA ILE A 93 0.81 -8.59 -9.83
C ILE A 93 1.95 -9.30 -9.14
N ILE A 94 2.60 -8.61 -8.21
CA ILE A 94 3.80 -9.06 -7.52
C ILE A 94 3.49 -9.19 -6.02
N THR A 95 3.76 -10.36 -5.46
CA THR A 95 3.41 -10.66 -4.09
C THR A 95 4.53 -11.41 -3.37
N PRO A 96 4.65 -11.29 -2.03
CA PRO A 96 5.40 -12.28 -1.29
C PRO A 96 4.78 -13.65 -1.46
N SER A 97 5.61 -14.71 -1.47
CA SER A 97 5.14 -16.11 -1.48
C SER A 97 4.35 -16.40 -0.22
N GLY A 98 3.27 -17.18 -0.33
CA GLY A 98 2.44 -17.54 0.81
C GLY A 98 0.97 -17.16 0.64
N GLY A 99 0.40 -16.43 1.62
CA GLY A 99 -1.02 -16.07 1.66
C GLY A 99 -1.45 -15.22 0.47
N ALA A 100 -0.72 -14.15 0.21
CA ALA A 100 -1.01 -13.21 -0.88
C ALA A 100 -0.91 -13.89 -2.25
N ALA A 101 0.15 -14.67 -2.50
CA ALA A 101 0.31 -15.40 -3.76
C ALA A 101 -0.82 -16.41 -3.99
N ARG A 102 -1.25 -17.14 -2.94
CA ARG A 102 -2.39 -18.07 -3.05
C ARG A 102 -3.70 -17.35 -3.37
N PHE A 103 -3.90 -16.17 -2.75
CA PHE A 103 -5.09 -15.35 -3.03
C PHE A 103 -5.11 -14.91 -4.50
N VAL A 104 -4.02 -14.34 -5.02
CA VAL A 104 -3.94 -13.86 -6.40
C VAL A 104 -4.23 -14.99 -7.41
N LYS A 105 -3.72 -16.19 -7.16
CA LYS A 105 -3.96 -17.37 -8.02
C LYS A 105 -5.44 -17.80 -8.07
N ARG A 106 -6.23 -17.45 -7.06
CA ARG A 106 -7.60 -17.93 -6.87
C ARG A 106 -8.67 -16.84 -6.88
N MET A 107 -8.29 -15.56 -6.80
CA MET A 107 -9.23 -14.45 -6.61
C MET A 107 -10.27 -14.30 -7.73
N LEU A 108 -10.02 -14.84 -8.91
CA LEU A 108 -10.94 -14.81 -10.04
C LEU A 108 -11.85 -16.04 -10.12
N GLU A 109 -11.60 -17.12 -9.36
CA GLU A 109 -12.43 -18.32 -9.36
C GLU A 109 -13.93 -18.03 -9.13
N PRO A 110 -14.33 -17.13 -8.21
CA PRO A 110 -15.74 -16.79 -8.03
C PRO A 110 -16.41 -16.07 -9.20
N TYR A 111 -15.61 -15.58 -10.15
CA TYR A 111 -16.05 -14.79 -11.32
C TYR A 111 -15.93 -15.56 -12.64
N ASP A 112 -15.62 -16.87 -12.61
CA ASP A 112 -15.41 -17.69 -13.80
C ASP A 112 -16.61 -17.72 -14.73
N GLU A 113 -17.84 -17.76 -14.20
CA GLU A 113 -19.09 -17.71 -14.98
C GLU A 113 -19.27 -16.34 -15.66
N ASP A 114 -19.08 -15.22 -14.96
CA ASP A 114 -19.16 -13.87 -15.56
C ASP A 114 -18.11 -13.67 -16.64
N ILE A 115 -16.87 -14.11 -16.38
CA ILE A 115 -15.78 -14.06 -17.35
C ILE A 115 -16.13 -14.88 -18.60
N HIS A 116 -16.65 -16.11 -18.42
CA HIS A 116 -17.07 -16.97 -19.53
C HIS A 116 -18.18 -16.33 -20.35
N ILE A 117 -19.25 -15.84 -19.71
CA ILE A 117 -20.39 -15.18 -20.39
C ILE A 117 -19.91 -14.00 -21.23
N ARG A 118 -19.08 -13.12 -20.66
CA ARG A 118 -18.55 -11.96 -21.39
C ARG A 118 -17.69 -12.36 -22.58
N ARG A 119 -16.85 -13.37 -22.43
CA ARG A 119 -16.01 -13.87 -23.51
C ARG A 119 -16.83 -14.45 -24.67
N GLU A 120 -17.81 -15.27 -24.38
CA GLU A 120 -18.70 -15.86 -25.40
C GLU A 120 -19.55 -14.80 -26.10
N HIS A 121 -20.11 -13.84 -25.34
CA HIS A 121 -21.01 -12.83 -25.88
C HIS A 121 -20.31 -11.74 -26.69
N MET A 122 -19.13 -11.30 -26.22
CA MET A 122 -18.41 -10.14 -26.76
C MET A 122 -17.17 -10.52 -27.58
N GLY A 123 -16.80 -11.80 -27.60
CA GLY A 123 -15.52 -12.22 -28.18
C GLY A 123 -14.31 -11.67 -27.43
N SER A 124 -14.48 -11.45 -26.13
CA SER A 124 -13.44 -10.81 -25.28
C SER A 124 -12.20 -11.68 -25.17
N ARG A 125 -11.04 -11.03 -25.01
CA ARG A 125 -9.77 -11.70 -24.72
C ARG A 125 -9.81 -12.41 -23.37
N GLU A 126 -8.85 -13.28 -23.10
CA GLU A 126 -8.59 -13.79 -21.76
C GLU A 126 -8.32 -12.65 -20.79
N VAL A 127 -8.65 -12.85 -19.51
CA VAL A 127 -8.23 -11.91 -18.46
C VAL A 127 -6.70 -11.98 -18.37
N GLY A 128 -6.03 -10.92 -18.80
CA GLY A 128 -4.57 -10.86 -18.82
C GLY A 128 -4.02 -10.60 -17.40
N LEU A 129 -3.45 -11.64 -16.78
CA LEU A 129 -2.83 -11.57 -15.46
C LEU A 129 -1.45 -12.23 -15.49
N ASP A 130 -0.42 -11.49 -15.09
CA ASP A 130 0.94 -11.98 -14.88
C ASP A 130 1.24 -11.96 -13.37
N ALA A 131 0.97 -13.08 -12.70
CA ALA A 131 1.17 -13.24 -11.27
C ALA A 131 2.60 -13.72 -10.98
N ARG A 132 3.36 -12.89 -10.27
CA ARG A 132 4.75 -13.18 -9.86
C ARG A 132 4.84 -13.23 -8.34
N GLU A 133 5.62 -14.16 -7.83
CA GLU A 133 5.87 -14.29 -6.39
C GLU A 133 7.37 -14.33 -6.07
N PHE A 134 7.71 -13.84 -4.90
CA PHE A 134 9.09 -13.83 -4.39
C PHE A 134 9.10 -14.24 -2.91
N PRO A 135 10.19 -14.83 -2.38
CA PRO A 135 10.30 -15.16 -0.96
C PRO A 135 10.49 -13.89 -0.13
N ALA A 136 9.68 -13.71 0.94
CA ALA A 136 9.93 -12.66 1.93
C ALA A 136 11.30 -12.85 2.58
N SER A 137 12.11 -11.80 2.66
CA SER A 137 13.48 -11.84 3.17
C SER A 137 13.79 -10.58 3.96
N PHE A 138 14.47 -10.70 5.09
CA PHE A 138 15.00 -9.57 5.86
C PHE A 138 16.23 -8.91 5.21
N THR A 139 16.72 -9.47 4.11
CA THR A 139 17.71 -8.82 3.26
C THR A 139 16.98 -8.17 2.08
N PRO A 140 17.09 -6.86 1.88
CA PRO A 140 16.47 -6.18 0.74
C PRO A 140 16.85 -6.81 -0.59
N ALA A 141 15.88 -6.97 -1.48
CA ALA A 141 16.09 -7.53 -2.81
C ALA A 141 15.19 -6.85 -3.85
N GLU A 142 15.71 -6.67 -5.05
CA GLU A 142 14.93 -6.21 -6.20
C GLU A 142 13.87 -7.25 -6.56
N VAL A 143 12.62 -6.80 -6.70
CA VAL A 143 11.48 -7.66 -7.08
C VAL A 143 10.86 -7.25 -8.41
N TRP A 144 11.14 -6.03 -8.88
CA TRP A 144 10.67 -5.52 -10.16
C TRP A 144 11.45 -4.28 -10.61
N ALA A 145 11.49 -4.06 -11.92
CA ALA A 145 11.93 -2.80 -12.51
C ALA A 145 11.15 -2.52 -13.80
N SER A 146 10.95 -1.23 -14.11
CA SER A 146 10.46 -0.80 -15.43
C SER A 146 11.44 -1.22 -16.53
N ALA A 147 10.95 -1.30 -17.77
CA ALA A 147 11.75 -1.76 -18.91
C ALA A 147 13.02 -0.93 -19.13
N ASP A 148 12.95 0.38 -18.89
CA ASP A 148 14.06 1.32 -18.97
C ASP A 148 14.86 1.45 -17.66
N ARG A 149 14.42 0.72 -16.62
CA ARG A 149 14.96 0.75 -15.25
C ARG A 149 14.95 2.15 -14.61
N SER A 150 14.08 3.04 -15.07
CA SER A 150 13.87 4.35 -14.42
C SER A 150 13.10 4.22 -13.10
N VAL A 151 12.35 3.14 -12.93
CA VAL A 151 11.68 2.78 -11.67
C VAL A 151 12.13 1.39 -11.25
N VAL A 152 12.68 1.27 -10.06
CA VAL A 152 13.12 0.00 -9.47
C VAL A 152 12.40 -0.19 -8.16
N VAL A 153 11.87 -1.41 -7.93
CA VAL A 153 11.17 -1.78 -6.70
C VAL A 153 11.94 -2.90 -5.99
N GLU A 154 12.31 -2.63 -4.76
CA GLU A 154 12.90 -3.58 -3.82
C GLU A 154 11.89 -3.94 -2.73
N SER A 155 12.05 -5.08 -2.08
CA SER A 155 11.26 -5.49 -0.92
C SER A 155 12.14 -5.90 0.25
N VAL A 156 11.61 -5.77 1.47
CA VAL A 156 12.19 -6.30 2.71
C VAL A 156 11.06 -6.86 3.59
N ALA A 157 11.31 -8.01 4.25
CA ALA A 157 10.37 -8.57 5.21
C ALA A 157 10.21 -7.66 6.42
N VAL A 158 9.00 -7.61 6.98
CA VAL A 158 8.65 -6.80 8.14
C VAL A 158 7.93 -7.65 9.21
N HIS A 159 7.62 -7.03 10.35
CA HIS A 159 7.07 -7.72 11.51
C HIS A 159 5.58 -7.39 11.69
N HIS A 160 4.74 -8.28 11.18
CA HIS A 160 3.28 -8.19 11.26
C HIS A 160 2.67 -9.54 11.68
N GLU A 161 3.20 -10.12 12.76
CA GLU A 161 2.71 -11.40 13.28
C GLU A 161 1.21 -11.33 13.66
N PRO A 162 0.38 -12.35 13.30
CA PRO A 162 0.78 -13.70 12.87
C PRO A 162 0.96 -13.89 11.34
N VAL A 163 1.00 -12.84 10.54
CA VAL A 163 1.26 -12.93 9.09
C VAL A 163 2.77 -13.11 8.85
N PRO A 164 3.24 -14.28 8.35
CA PRO A 164 4.67 -14.59 8.33
C PRO A 164 5.42 -13.96 7.13
N ASP A 165 4.69 -13.51 6.12
CA ASP A 165 5.19 -13.11 4.81
C ASP A 165 4.87 -11.65 4.46
N ALA A 166 4.69 -10.80 5.48
CA ALA A 166 4.49 -9.36 5.29
C ALA A 166 5.81 -8.67 4.86
N VAL A 167 5.68 -7.72 3.93
CA VAL A 167 6.83 -6.99 3.38
C VAL A 167 6.56 -5.49 3.25
N ALA A 168 7.63 -4.70 3.35
CA ALA A 168 7.69 -3.33 2.89
C ALA A 168 8.30 -3.26 1.48
N TYR A 169 7.99 -2.19 0.76
CA TYR A 169 8.54 -1.91 -0.57
C TYR A 169 9.29 -0.58 -0.59
N LYS A 170 10.35 -0.51 -1.40
CA LYS A 170 11.06 0.72 -1.73
C LYS A 170 11.04 0.93 -3.23
N VAL A 171 10.54 2.07 -3.64
CA VAL A 171 10.58 2.53 -5.02
C VAL A 171 11.72 3.52 -5.17
N THR A 172 12.63 3.23 -6.08
CA THR A 172 13.74 4.13 -6.42
C THR A 172 13.54 4.66 -7.83
N THR A 173 13.65 5.98 -7.98
CA THR A 173 13.59 6.70 -9.26
C THR A 173 14.82 7.62 -9.38
N PRO A 174 15.08 8.25 -10.53
CA PRO A 174 16.14 9.27 -10.64
C PRO A 174 15.97 10.47 -9.70
N ASP A 175 14.76 10.75 -9.21
CA ASP A 175 14.50 11.87 -8.29
C ASP A 175 14.76 11.52 -6.82
N GLY A 176 14.78 10.22 -6.48
CA GLY A 176 14.97 9.76 -5.11
C GLY A 176 14.21 8.48 -4.79
N SER A 177 13.78 8.30 -3.54
CA SER A 177 13.12 7.07 -3.12
C SER A 177 11.90 7.29 -2.24
N VAL A 178 10.97 6.33 -2.35
CA VAL A 178 9.76 6.20 -1.53
C VAL A 178 9.79 4.83 -0.87
N VAL A 179 9.48 4.77 0.43
CA VAL A 179 9.26 3.50 1.13
C VAL A 179 7.80 3.40 1.55
N ILE A 180 7.20 2.23 1.32
CA ILE A 180 5.83 1.87 1.71
C ILE A 180 5.95 0.72 2.70
N SER A 181 5.55 0.96 3.96
CA SER A 181 5.76 0.00 5.05
C SER A 181 4.92 -1.27 4.93
N GLY A 182 3.75 -1.21 4.27
CA GLY A 182 2.68 -2.17 4.56
C GLY A 182 2.28 -2.08 6.04
N ASP A 183 1.70 -3.14 6.59
CA ASP A 183 1.43 -3.22 8.02
C ASP A 183 2.62 -3.83 8.75
N THR A 184 3.08 -3.14 9.78
CA THR A 184 4.21 -3.58 10.61
C THR A 184 4.34 -2.74 11.87
N ARG A 185 4.81 -3.35 12.95
CA ARG A 185 5.33 -2.55 14.07
C ARG A 185 6.57 -1.77 13.64
N VAL A 186 6.95 -0.75 14.42
CA VAL A 186 8.24 -0.08 14.24
C VAL A 186 9.37 -1.10 14.38
N CYS A 187 10.21 -1.22 13.36
CA CYS A 187 11.29 -2.20 13.30
C CYS A 187 12.54 -1.66 12.60
N GLN A 188 13.68 -2.32 12.86
CA GLN A 188 14.98 -1.90 12.34
C GLN A 188 15.04 -2.04 10.81
N GLU A 189 14.38 -3.03 10.27
CA GLU A 189 14.35 -3.31 8.84
C GLU A 189 13.76 -2.11 8.06
N VAL A 190 12.62 -1.58 8.50
CA VAL A 190 12.01 -0.40 7.88
C VAL A 190 12.84 0.85 8.15
N GLU A 191 13.44 0.99 9.35
CA GLU A 191 14.34 2.11 9.64
C GLU A 191 15.53 2.14 8.66
N ASP A 192 16.23 1.02 8.49
CA ASP A 192 17.38 0.93 7.60
C ASP A 192 16.98 1.09 6.12
N PHE A 193 15.83 0.49 5.73
CA PHE A 193 15.32 0.54 4.37
C PHE A 193 14.87 1.94 3.95
N SER A 194 14.41 2.76 4.92
CA SER A 194 13.95 4.14 4.70
C SER A 194 15.02 5.22 4.92
N ARG A 195 16.28 4.85 5.18
CA ARG A 195 17.36 5.85 5.39
C ARG A 195 17.45 6.82 4.22
N HIS A 196 17.32 8.13 4.55
CA HIS A 196 17.36 9.24 3.60
C HIS A 196 16.29 9.18 2.50
N ALA A 197 15.21 8.42 2.69
CA ALA A 197 14.09 8.42 1.74
C ALA A 197 13.44 9.80 1.67
N ASN A 198 13.02 10.19 0.46
CA ASN A 198 12.25 11.41 0.25
C ASN A 198 10.88 11.29 0.93
N VAL A 199 10.24 10.12 0.81
CA VAL A 199 8.94 9.85 1.44
C VAL A 199 8.95 8.47 2.10
N LEU A 200 8.48 8.41 3.33
CA LEU A 200 8.08 7.18 4.01
C LEU A 200 6.56 7.20 4.18
N VAL A 201 5.86 6.32 3.49
CA VAL A 201 4.44 6.04 3.71
C VAL A 201 4.36 4.92 4.74
N HIS A 202 3.81 5.20 5.92
CA HIS A 202 3.78 4.23 7.02
C HIS A 202 2.41 4.14 7.67
N GLU A 203 1.99 2.91 8.00
CA GLU A 203 0.85 2.68 8.88
C GLU A 203 1.10 3.28 10.26
N VAL A 204 0.04 3.57 11.01
CA VAL A 204 0.20 4.15 12.35
C VAL A 204 -1.00 3.94 13.26
N VAL A 205 -0.71 3.63 14.52
CA VAL A 205 -1.71 3.55 15.59
C VAL A 205 -1.39 4.55 16.71
N ARG A 206 -2.37 5.35 17.08
CA ARG A 206 -2.35 6.19 18.29
C ARG A 206 -2.92 5.41 19.47
N ARG A 207 -2.10 5.12 20.47
CA ARG A 207 -2.56 4.39 21.67
C ARG A 207 -3.35 5.27 22.64
N ALA A 208 -3.06 6.56 22.71
CA ALA A 208 -3.70 7.48 23.67
C ALA A 208 -5.23 7.51 23.56
N PRO A 209 -5.88 7.64 22.39
CA PRO A 209 -7.33 7.57 22.26
C PRO A 209 -7.93 6.20 22.63
N LEU A 210 -7.12 5.14 22.59
CA LEU A 210 -7.53 3.77 22.88
C LEU A 210 -7.35 3.37 24.35
N ALA A 211 -6.86 4.26 25.22
CA ALA A 211 -6.52 3.95 26.62
C ALA A 211 -7.69 3.28 27.37
N PHE A 212 -8.92 3.77 27.21
CA PHE A 212 -10.10 3.16 27.82
C PHE A 212 -10.35 1.73 27.30
N ILE A 213 -10.21 1.52 25.98
CA ILE A 213 -10.42 0.21 25.37
C ILE A 213 -9.32 -0.77 25.82
N ILE A 214 -8.08 -0.32 25.88
CA ILE A 214 -6.92 -1.10 26.34
C ILE A 214 -7.12 -1.56 27.79
N GLU A 215 -7.63 -0.68 28.66
CA GLU A 215 -7.90 -1.00 30.06
C GLU A 215 -9.02 -2.05 30.22
N HIS A 216 -10.10 -1.96 29.43
CA HIS A 216 -11.29 -2.80 29.59
C HIS A 216 -11.28 -4.06 28.71
N ILE A 217 -10.49 -4.05 27.62
CA ILE A 217 -10.33 -5.16 26.67
C ILE A 217 -8.83 -5.42 26.43
N PRO A 218 -8.11 -6.00 27.41
CA PRO A 218 -6.65 -6.17 27.31
C PRO A 218 -6.19 -6.96 26.09
N SER A 219 -7.04 -7.84 25.54
CA SER A 219 -6.73 -8.63 24.33
C SER A 219 -6.47 -7.76 23.08
N ILE A 220 -6.92 -6.50 23.09
CA ILE A 220 -6.63 -5.58 21.98
C ILE A 220 -5.12 -5.30 21.84
N ASN A 221 -4.36 -5.41 22.95
CA ASN A 221 -2.91 -5.21 22.89
C ASN A 221 -2.24 -6.18 21.91
N SER A 222 -2.73 -7.42 21.78
CA SER A 222 -2.18 -8.36 20.82
C SER A 222 -2.28 -7.85 19.36
N ILE A 223 -3.29 -7.02 19.06
CA ILE A 223 -3.44 -6.36 17.76
C ILE A 223 -2.51 -5.14 17.68
N LEU A 224 -2.50 -4.30 18.72
CA LEU A 224 -1.71 -3.08 18.75
C LEU A 224 -0.19 -3.34 18.72
N ASP A 225 0.25 -4.52 19.18
CA ASP A 225 1.68 -4.85 19.31
C ASP A 225 2.34 -5.20 17.96
N TYR A 226 1.57 -5.50 16.92
CA TYR A 226 2.10 -5.70 15.57
C TYR A 226 1.82 -4.52 14.62
N HIS A 227 1.34 -3.39 15.16
CA HIS A 227 1.19 -2.11 14.46
C HIS A 227 2.14 -1.04 15.01
N ALA A 228 2.40 -0.01 14.21
CA ALA A 228 3.34 1.05 14.58
C ALA A 228 2.72 2.06 15.55
N ASP A 229 3.29 2.18 16.76
CA ASP A 229 2.97 3.26 17.68
C ASP A 229 3.43 4.61 17.12
N SER A 230 2.56 5.62 17.18
CA SER A 230 2.77 6.94 16.57
C SER A 230 4.01 7.67 17.09
N ILE A 231 4.30 7.58 18.40
CA ILE A 231 5.48 8.23 19.03
C ILE A 231 6.74 7.49 18.62
N ALA A 232 6.72 6.15 18.69
CA ALA A 232 7.85 5.31 18.29
C ALA A 232 8.18 5.46 16.80
N LEU A 233 7.16 5.59 15.95
CA LEU A 233 7.31 5.85 14.51
C LEU A 233 8.01 7.21 14.27
N GLY A 234 7.65 8.25 15.01
CA GLY A 234 8.33 9.54 14.95
C GLY A 234 9.82 9.42 15.26
N ALA A 235 10.18 8.68 16.32
CA ALA A 235 11.57 8.44 16.67
C ALA A 235 12.34 7.66 15.59
N MET A 236 11.72 6.65 14.99
CA MET A 236 12.31 5.88 13.88
C MET A 236 12.53 6.76 12.64
N ALA A 237 11.52 7.51 12.21
CA ALA A 237 11.62 8.39 11.03
C ALA A 237 12.70 9.49 11.22
N HIS A 238 12.86 9.98 12.45
CA HIS A 238 13.94 10.91 12.79
C HIS A 238 15.33 10.27 12.60
N ARG A 239 15.55 9.05 13.16
CA ARG A 239 16.83 8.34 13.04
C ARG A 239 17.14 7.96 11.59
N ALA A 240 16.10 7.58 10.83
CA ALA A 240 16.23 7.27 9.41
C ALA A 240 16.45 8.51 8.52
N GLN A 241 16.31 9.72 9.06
CA GLN A 241 16.45 10.99 8.33
C GLN A 241 15.53 11.07 7.10
N VAL A 242 14.30 10.58 7.25
CA VAL A 242 13.26 10.69 6.23
C VAL A 242 12.87 12.16 6.05
N SER A 243 12.69 12.61 4.81
CA SER A 243 12.29 14.01 4.54
C SER A 243 10.83 14.26 4.82
N THR A 244 9.94 13.36 4.33
CA THR A 244 8.48 13.43 4.53
C THR A 244 7.95 12.10 5.07
N LEU A 245 7.26 12.14 6.21
CA LEU A 245 6.52 11.01 6.76
C LEU A 245 5.03 11.18 6.43
N MET A 246 4.50 10.29 5.61
CA MET A 246 3.10 10.25 5.18
C MET A 246 2.39 9.11 5.90
N LEU A 247 1.51 9.44 6.82
CA LEU A 247 0.80 8.48 7.66
C LEU A 247 -0.41 7.90 6.93
N THR A 248 -0.58 6.60 6.96
CA THR A 248 -1.71 5.87 6.35
C THR A 248 -2.24 4.81 7.30
N HIS A 249 -3.27 4.05 6.90
CA HIS A 249 -3.85 2.96 7.70
C HIS A 249 -4.07 3.40 9.17
N LEU A 250 -4.76 4.55 9.33
CA LEU A 250 -4.81 5.28 10.59
C LEU A 250 -5.65 4.56 11.65
N GLY A 251 -5.06 4.20 12.75
CA GLY A 251 -5.71 3.53 13.88
C GLY A 251 -5.64 4.36 15.19
N PRO A 252 -6.78 4.69 15.86
CA PRO A 252 -8.14 4.71 15.32
C PRO A 252 -8.30 5.77 14.21
N PRO A 253 -9.22 5.58 13.25
CA PRO A 253 -9.41 6.55 12.18
C PRO A 253 -9.86 7.91 12.78
N PRO A 254 -9.18 9.01 12.41
CA PRO A 254 -9.51 10.33 12.92
C PRO A 254 -10.92 10.75 12.48
N GLN A 255 -11.71 11.32 13.39
CA GLN A 255 -13.08 11.75 13.16
C GLN A 255 -13.18 13.26 12.88
N ASN A 256 -12.14 14.01 13.19
CA ASN A 256 -12.07 15.46 13.07
C ASN A 256 -10.59 15.94 13.00
N GLU A 257 -10.41 17.24 12.82
CA GLU A 257 -9.08 17.85 12.72
C GLU A 257 -8.24 17.73 14.01
N VAL A 258 -8.87 17.65 15.17
CA VAL A 258 -8.16 17.49 16.46
C VAL A 258 -7.56 16.09 16.54
N ASP A 259 -8.29 15.07 16.08
CA ASP A 259 -7.78 13.71 16.04
C ASP A 259 -6.61 13.60 15.03
N GLU A 260 -6.73 14.23 13.86
CA GLU A 260 -5.64 14.28 12.89
C GLU A 260 -4.41 15.00 13.45
N GLN A 261 -4.59 16.17 14.07
CA GLN A 261 -3.51 16.90 14.71
C GLN A 261 -2.78 16.04 15.75
N GLY A 262 -3.52 15.21 16.49
CA GLY A 262 -2.96 14.31 17.46
C GLY A 262 -1.95 13.29 16.88
N PHE A 263 -2.15 12.79 15.65
CA PHE A 263 -1.15 11.95 14.98
C PHE A 263 0.15 12.73 14.70
N SER A 264 0.01 13.96 14.21
CA SER A 264 1.17 14.83 13.97
C SER A 264 1.92 15.18 15.27
N ASP A 265 1.18 15.44 16.36
CA ASP A 265 1.75 15.79 17.65
C ASP A 265 2.51 14.59 18.27
N ASP A 266 1.96 13.38 18.19
CA ASP A 266 2.60 12.16 18.66
C ASP A 266 3.91 11.90 17.90
N VAL A 267 3.91 12.01 16.56
CA VAL A 267 5.12 11.85 15.72
C VAL A 267 6.19 12.88 16.10
N LYS A 268 5.79 14.14 16.33
CA LYS A 268 6.71 15.19 16.78
C LYS A 268 7.22 14.94 18.20
N ALA A 269 6.37 14.40 19.10
CA ALA A 269 6.80 14.00 20.45
C ALA A 269 7.84 12.88 20.40
N GLY A 270 7.84 12.03 19.37
CA GLY A 270 8.90 11.06 19.06
C GLY A 270 10.22 11.70 18.60
N GLY A 271 10.26 13.03 18.39
CA GLY A 271 11.46 13.77 17.98
C GLY A 271 11.59 14.00 16.47
N TYR A 272 10.61 13.59 15.66
CA TYR A 272 10.66 13.82 14.22
C TYR A 272 10.45 15.30 13.89
N THR A 273 11.40 15.85 13.10
CA THR A 273 11.44 17.28 12.73
C THR A 273 11.19 17.51 11.24
N GLY A 274 11.01 16.44 10.47
CA GLY A 274 10.68 16.53 9.04
C GLY A 274 9.21 16.87 8.79
N HIS A 275 8.79 16.75 7.54
CA HIS A 275 7.42 17.05 7.15
C HIS A 275 6.48 15.87 7.47
N VAL A 276 5.44 16.11 8.28
CA VAL A 276 4.42 15.11 8.65
C VAL A 276 3.14 15.39 7.88
N LEU A 277 2.63 14.37 7.19
CA LEU A 277 1.33 14.38 6.53
C LEU A 277 0.44 13.30 7.13
N VAL A 278 -0.65 13.70 7.77
CA VAL A 278 -1.69 12.76 8.20
C VAL A 278 -2.58 12.44 6.99
N GLY A 279 -2.52 11.20 6.53
CA GLY A 279 -3.07 10.80 5.25
C GLY A 279 -4.59 10.96 5.14
N ARG A 280 -5.01 11.46 3.99
CA ARG A 280 -6.37 11.41 3.47
C ARG A 280 -6.31 10.78 2.08
N ASP A 281 -7.39 10.11 1.68
CA ASP A 281 -7.47 9.55 0.33
C ASP A 281 -7.19 10.63 -0.72
N LEU A 282 -6.43 10.28 -1.75
CA LEU A 282 -5.95 11.14 -2.83
C LEU A 282 -4.95 12.24 -2.42
N MET A 283 -4.49 12.24 -1.15
CA MET A 283 -3.38 13.10 -0.77
C MET A 283 -2.11 12.68 -1.49
N SER A 284 -1.40 13.67 -2.05
CA SER A 284 -0.20 13.44 -2.88
C SER A 284 0.99 14.25 -2.40
N VAL A 285 2.18 13.71 -2.64
CA VAL A 285 3.48 14.39 -2.48
C VAL A 285 4.26 14.22 -3.77
N THR A 286 4.91 15.29 -4.21
CA THR A 286 5.79 15.29 -5.38
C THR A 286 7.18 15.81 -5.00
N PHE A 287 8.22 15.17 -5.49
CA PHE A 287 9.63 15.55 -5.25
C PHE A 287 10.50 15.30 -6.47
#